data_d0da2ff2a42d07f45be69708673ab877
#
_entry.id   d0da2ff2a42d07f45be69708673ab877
#
_cell.length_a   1.000
_cell.length_b   1.000
_cell.length_c   1.000
_cell.angle_alpha   90.00
_cell.angle_beta   90.00
_cell.angle_gamma   90.00
#
_symmetry.space_group_name_H-M   'P 1'
#
loop_
_entity.id
_entity.type
_entity.pdbx_description
1 polymer ?
#
loop_
_entity_poly.entity_id
_entity_poly.type
_entity_poly.pdbx_seq_one_letter_code
_entity_poly.pdbx_strand_id
1 'polypeptide(L)'
;MKKILVTGSSGLVGSEVCVHFHDLGYQVYGIDNNQRAFFFGPSGDTRWNQKRLQDRLTHFSHHELDIRERSALLTLVKRIQPDVIVHTAAQPSHDKAAVIPFQNQNNNSPIIKAMN
;
A
#
# COMPACT_ATOMS: atom_id res chain seq x y z
N MET A 1 -18.83 0.24 4.87
CA MET A 1 -17.49 -0.25 5.21
C MET A 1 -16.48 0.81 4.82
N LYS A 2 -15.63 1.18 5.75
CA LYS A 2 -14.59 2.14 5.43
C LYS A 2 -13.51 1.49 4.58
N LYS A 3 -12.81 2.31 3.82
CA LYS A 3 -11.79 1.84 2.89
C LYS A 3 -10.42 2.37 3.27
N ILE A 4 -9.42 1.51 3.22
CA ILE A 4 -8.04 1.92 3.44
C ILE A 4 -7.19 1.49 2.26
N LEU A 5 -6.29 2.35 1.85
CA LEU A 5 -5.32 2.06 0.80
C LEU A 5 -3.95 1.96 1.43
N VAL A 6 -3.25 0.86 1.23
CA VAL A 6 -1.94 0.62 1.83
C VAL A 6 -0.92 0.44 0.72
N THR A 7 0.05 1.34 0.64
CA THR A 7 1.14 1.17 -0.32
C THR A 7 2.22 0.32 0.34
N GLY A 8 2.83 -0.56 -0.42
CA GLY A 8 3.81 -1.50 0.13
C GLY A 8 3.14 -2.61 0.93
N SER A 9 1.95 -3.02 0.50
CA SER A 9 1.10 -3.91 1.26
C SER A 9 1.70 -5.29 1.51
N SER A 10 2.61 -5.74 0.66
CA SER A 10 3.21 -7.06 0.83
C SER A 10 4.48 -7.04 1.65
N GLY A 11 4.95 -5.87 2.06
CA GLY A 11 6.12 -5.77 2.92
C GLY A 11 5.79 -6.10 4.35
N LEU A 12 6.81 -6.09 5.22
CA LEU A 12 6.60 -6.45 6.62
C LEU A 12 5.64 -5.50 7.33
N VAL A 13 5.87 -4.21 7.21
CA VAL A 13 5.02 -3.24 7.88
C VAL A 13 3.67 -3.16 7.18
N GLY A 14 3.69 -3.11 5.85
CA GLY A 14 2.44 -2.97 5.09
C GLY A 14 1.49 -4.12 5.31
N SER A 15 1.99 -5.35 5.37
CA SER A 15 1.11 -6.50 5.57
C SER A 15 0.49 -6.49 6.96
N GLU A 16 1.23 -6.06 7.97
CA GLU A 16 0.67 -5.95 9.31
C GLU A 16 -0.41 -4.87 9.37
N VAL A 17 -0.21 -3.78 8.67
CA VAL A 17 -1.22 -2.73 8.57
C VAL A 17 -2.48 -3.28 7.90
N CYS A 18 -2.32 -4.05 6.83
CA CYS A 18 -3.46 -4.64 6.13
C CYS A 18 -4.27 -5.55 7.05
N VAL A 19 -3.60 -6.41 7.80
CA VAL A 19 -4.29 -7.33 8.72
C VAL A 19 -5.01 -6.54 9.81
N HIS A 20 -4.33 -5.55 10.37
CA HIS A 20 -4.91 -4.76 11.45
C HIS A 20 -6.20 -4.07 11.02
N PHE A 21 -6.16 -3.38 9.88
CA PHE A 21 -7.34 -2.66 9.43
C PHE A 21 -8.43 -3.59 8.91
N HIS A 22 -8.05 -4.72 8.34
CA HIS A 22 -9.04 -5.71 7.93
C HIS A 22 -9.80 -6.21 9.17
N ASP A 23 -9.07 -6.45 10.26
CA ASP A 23 -9.71 -6.94 11.49
C ASP A 23 -10.57 -5.87 12.14
N LEU A 24 -10.35 -4.61 11.82
CA LEU A 24 -11.22 -3.53 12.27
C LEU A 24 -12.46 -3.35 11.38
N GLY A 25 -12.58 -4.15 10.34
CA GLY A 25 -13.75 -4.07 9.47
C GLY A 25 -13.60 -3.22 8.24
N TYR A 26 -12.37 -2.88 7.85
CA TYR A 26 -12.15 -2.07 6.65
C TYR A 26 -12.06 -2.95 5.42
N GLN A 27 -12.46 -2.37 4.30
CA GLN A 27 -12.12 -2.91 2.99
C GLN A 27 -10.69 -2.46 2.70
N VAL A 28 -9.79 -3.38 2.49
CA VAL A 28 -8.36 -3.09 2.33
C VAL A 28 -7.93 -3.19 0.88
N TYR A 29 -7.32 -2.13 0.37
CA TYR A 29 -6.76 -2.11 -0.98
C TYR A 29 -5.26 -1.99 -0.84
N GLY A 30 -4.52 -2.99 -1.30
CA GLY A 30 -3.07 -2.99 -1.19
C GLY A 30 -2.40 -2.70 -2.52
N ILE A 31 -1.37 -1.89 -2.51
CA ILE A 31 -0.58 -1.60 -3.68
C ILE A 31 0.83 -2.10 -3.44
N ASP A 32 1.33 -2.91 -4.34
CA ASP A 32 2.69 -3.40 -4.26
C ASP A 32 3.11 -3.91 -5.63
N ASN A 33 4.36 -3.78 -5.97
CA ASN A 33 4.86 -4.30 -7.23
C ASN A 33 6.11 -5.15 -7.02
N ASN A 34 6.32 -5.64 -5.79
CA ASN A 34 7.47 -6.48 -5.46
C ASN A 34 8.80 -5.76 -5.68
N GLN A 35 8.80 -4.46 -5.47
CA GLN A 35 9.98 -3.67 -5.76
C GLN A 35 11.19 -4.05 -4.93
N ARG A 36 10.99 -4.60 -3.76
CA ARG A 36 12.10 -5.07 -2.94
C ARG A 36 12.90 -6.16 -3.64
N ALA A 37 12.24 -7.04 -4.37
CA ALA A 37 12.96 -8.08 -5.12
C ALA A 37 13.78 -7.46 -6.24
N PHE A 38 13.27 -6.41 -6.85
CA PHE A 38 13.99 -5.72 -7.90
C PHE A 38 15.31 -5.16 -7.38
N PHE A 39 15.31 -4.55 -6.19
CA PHE A 39 16.52 -3.95 -5.65
C PHE A 39 17.37 -4.89 -4.83
N PHE A 40 16.79 -5.86 -4.18
CA PHE A 40 17.51 -6.70 -3.21
C PHE A 40 17.57 -8.16 -3.60
N GLY A 41 17.09 -8.52 -4.78
CA GLY A 41 17.13 -9.90 -5.26
C GLY A 41 16.09 -10.79 -4.60
N PRO A 42 16.24 -12.10 -4.75
CA PRO A 42 15.21 -13.02 -4.27
C PRO A 42 14.91 -12.90 -2.77
N SER A 43 15.88 -12.48 -1.98
CA SER A 43 15.63 -12.34 -0.55
C SER A 43 14.67 -11.19 -0.25
N GLY A 44 14.47 -10.29 -1.19
CA GLY A 44 13.51 -9.21 -1.03
C GLY A 44 12.13 -9.50 -1.58
N ASP A 45 11.94 -10.70 -2.12
CA ASP A 45 10.67 -11.04 -2.74
C ASP A 45 9.57 -11.10 -1.71
N THR A 46 8.50 -10.38 -1.96
CA THR A 46 7.36 -10.31 -1.04
C THR A 46 6.11 -10.98 -1.61
N ARG A 47 6.22 -11.69 -2.72
CA ARG A 47 5.03 -12.34 -3.32
C ARG A 47 4.41 -13.39 -2.42
N TRP A 48 5.21 -14.07 -1.60
CA TRP A 48 4.68 -15.03 -0.64
C TRP A 48 3.73 -14.34 0.35
N ASN A 49 4.07 -13.12 0.75
CA ASN A 49 3.26 -12.39 1.71
C ASN A 49 2.01 -11.83 1.03
N GLN A 50 2.12 -11.43 -0.22
CA GLN A 50 0.96 -11.02 -1.00
C GLN A 50 -0.05 -12.16 -1.08
N LYS A 51 0.42 -13.36 -1.38
CA LYS A 51 -0.46 -14.51 -1.47
C LYS A 51 -1.09 -14.82 -0.12
N ARG A 52 -0.34 -14.71 0.94
CA ARG A 52 -0.86 -14.92 2.29
C ARG A 52 -2.02 -13.96 2.59
N LEU A 53 -1.86 -12.69 2.23
CA LEU A 53 -2.91 -11.71 2.44
C LEU A 53 -4.15 -12.03 1.59
N GLN A 54 -3.93 -12.38 0.34
CA GLN A 54 -5.04 -12.69 -0.57
C GLN A 54 -5.82 -13.92 -0.11
N ASP A 55 -5.12 -14.90 0.45
CA ASP A 55 -5.77 -16.13 0.90
C ASP A 55 -6.46 -15.93 2.25
N ARG A 56 -5.92 -15.07 3.08
CA ARG A 56 -6.41 -14.94 4.45
C ARG A 56 -7.46 -13.86 4.64
N LEU A 57 -7.32 -12.75 3.94
CA LEU A 57 -8.18 -11.59 4.17
C LEU A 57 -9.30 -11.53 3.13
N THR A 58 -10.53 -11.70 3.58
CA THR A 58 -11.66 -11.76 2.66
C THR A 58 -11.97 -10.41 2.00
N HIS A 59 -11.66 -9.32 2.68
CA HIS A 59 -11.92 -7.99 2.13
C HIS A 59 -10.62 -7.29 1.76
N PHE A 60 -9.80 -7.97 0.99
CA PHE A 60 -8.52 -7.45 0.54
C PHE A 60 -8.41 -7.54 -0.97
N SER A 61 -7.98 -6.48 -1.61
CA SER A 61 -7.71 -6.45 -3.04
C SER A 61 -6.27 -6.00 -3.27
N HIS A 62 -5.53 -6.76 -4.05
CA HIS A 62 -4.17 -6.40 -4.41
C HIS A 62 -4.16 -5.68 -5.76
N HIS A 63 -3.43 -4.59 -5.84
CA HIS A 63 -3.25 -3.86 -7.09
C HIS A 63 -1.76 -3.78 -7.40
N GLU A 64 -1.40 -4.31 -8.56
CA GLU A 64 -0.03 -4.32 -9.00
C GLU A 64 0.26 -2.95 -9.58
N LEU A 65 1.04 -2.15 -8.87
CA LEU A 65 1.28 -0.79 -9.31
C LEU A 65 2.55 -0.26 -8.67
N ASP A 66 3.35 0.44 -9.47
CA ASP A 66 4.52 1.12 -8.96
C ASP A 66 4.06 2.52 -8.53
N ILE A 67 4.25 2.86 -7.27
CA ILE A 67 3.78 4.14 -6.75
C ILE A 67 4.48 5.33 -7.40
N ARG A 68 5.57 5.11 -8.12
CA ARG A 68 6.21 6.20 -8.85
C ARG A 68 5.43 6.60 -10.09
N GLU A 69 4.50 5.75 -10.53
CA GLU A 69 3.65 6.09 -11.65
C GLU A 69 2.49 6.92 -11.16
N ARG A 70 2.71 8.21 -11.07
CA ARG A 70 1.76 9.11 -10.42
C ARG A 70 0.37 9.12 -11.04
N SER A 71 0.31 9.10 -12.36
CA SER A 71 -0.99 9.14 -13.03
C SER A 71 -1.84 7.92 -12.71
N ALA A 72 -1.21 6.74 -12.74
CA ALA A 72 -1.92 5.51 -12.45
C ALA A 72 -2.36 5.46 -10.99
N LEU A 73 -1.48 5.90 -10.10
CA LEU A 73 -1.81 5.93 -8.68
C LEU A 73 -2.96 6.89 -8.40
N LEU A 74 -2.92 8.05 -9.01
CA LEU A 74 -3.96 9.04 -8.81
C LEU A 74 -5.30 8.55 -9.33
N THR A 75 -5.29 7.88 -10.47
CA THR A 75 -6.51 7.30 -11.03
C THR A 75 -7.10 6.26 -10.08
N LEU A 76 -6.24 5.43 -9.50
CA LEU A 76 -6.69 4.40 -8.57
C LEU A 76 -7.27 5.03 -7.31
N VAL A 77 -6.61 6.04 -6.76
CA VAL A 77 -7.10 6.72 -5.57
C VAL A 77 -8.46 7.36 -5.83
N LYS A 78 -8.61 7.98 -6.98
CA LYS A 78 -9.88 8.60 -7.33
C LYS A 78 -11.01 7.58 -7.46
N ARG A 79 -10.68 6.42 -7.98
CA ARG A 79 -11.69 5.38 -8.17
C ARG A 79 -12.10 4.76 -6.84
N ILE A 80 -11.13 4.51 -5.96
CA ILE A 80 -11.40 3.86 -4.68
C ILE A 80 -11.98 4.83 -3.67
N GLN A 81 -11.48 6.05 -3.65
CA GLN A 81 -11.84 7.06 -2.65
C GLN A 81 -11.66 6.54 -1.23
N PRO A 82 -10.42 6.20 -0.85
CA PRO A 82 -10.19 5.62 0.46
C PRO A 82 -10.42 6.63 1.57
N ASP A 83 -10.82 6.14 2.72
CA ASP A 83 -10.96 6.97 3.92
C ASP A 83 -9.61 7.22 4.57
N VAL A 84 -8.68 6.27 4.42
CA VAL A 84 -7.34 6.37 5.00
C VAL A 84 -6.33 5.86 3.98
N ILE A 85 -5.18 6.49 3.90
CA ILE A 85 -4.07 6.02 3.09
C ILE A 85 -2.86 5.84 4.00
N VAL A 86 -2.30 4.64 4.04
CA VAL A 86 -1.08 4.35 4.81
C VAL A 86 0.02 4.03 3.82
N HIS A 87 1.07 4.83 3.84
CA HIS A 87 2.18 4.67 2.91
C HIS A 87 3.33 3.97 3.62
N THR A 88 3.56 2.71 3.26
CA THR A 88 4.67 1.94 3.84
C THR A 88 5.69 1.54 2.80
N ALA A 89 5.51 1.92 1.55
CA ALA A 89 6.44 1.53 0.51
C ALA A 89 7.78 2.18 0.76
N ALA A 90 8.82 1.38 0.90
CA ALA A 90 10.15 1.87 1.15
C ALA A 90 10.84 2.16 -0.16
N GLN A 91 11.70 3.17 -0.15
CA GLN A 91 12.54 3.42 -1.29
C GLN A 91 13.95 3.09 -0.90
N PRO A 92 14.70 2.47 -1.79
CA PRO A 92 16.08 2.17 -1.47
C PRO A 92 16.89 3.41 -1.17
N SER A 93 16.54 4.52 -1.73
CA SER A 93 17.22 5.74 -1.48
C SER A 93 16.73 6.37 -0.23
N HIS A 94 16.15 5.71 0.48
CA HIS A 94 15.84 5.98 1.79
C HIS A 94 15.40 7.29 2.19
N ASP A 95 15.96 8.22 1.84
CA ASP A 95 15.67 9.47 2.41
C ASP A 95 14.41 10.01 2.02
N LYS A 96 13.77 9.51 1.16
CA LYS A 96 12.73 10.17 0.71
C LYS A 96 11.55 9.51 1.03
N ALA A 97 11.43 9.17 2.12
CA ALA A 97 10.25 8.83 2.58
C ALA A 97 9.33 9.68 2.00
N ALA A 98 8.77 9.31 1.12
CA ALA A 98 8.16 10.19 0.41
C ALA A 98 6.88 10.61 0.88
N VAL A 99 6.68 11.72 0.73
CA VAL A 99 5.45 12.35 0.76
C VAL A 99 4.70 11.91 -0.41
N ILE A 100 3.50 11.51 -0.28
CA ILE A 100 2.66 11.24 -1.40
C ILE A 100 2.30 12.55 -2.01
N PRO A 101 2.79 12.80 -3.17
CA PRO A 101 2.77 14.15 -3.67
C PRO A 101 1.41 14.71 -4.01
N PHE A 102 0.42 13.88 -4.17
CA PHE A 102 -0.86 14.46 -4.48
C PHE A 102 -1.79 14.32 -3.35
N GLN A 103 -1.39 14.58 -2.20
CA GLN A 103 -2.16 14.66 -1.14
C GLN A 103 -3.29 15.37 -1.44
N ASN A 104 -4.32 14.85 -1.65
CA ASN A 104 -5.25 15.52 -2.16
C ASN A 104 -5.91 16.42 -1.30
N GLN A 105 -6.01 17.46 -1.74
CA GLN A 105 -6.65 18.47 -1.15
C GLN A 105 -8.10 18.34 -1.31
N ASN A 106 -8.54 17.41 -2.08
CA ASN A 106 -9.94 17.41 -2.42
C ASN A 106 -10.72 16.38 -1.69
N ASN A 107 -10.11 15.41 -1.08
CA ASN A 107 -10.92 14.42 -0.45
C ASN A 107 -10.71 14.32 1.03
N ASN A 108 -9.88 15.07 1.59
CA ASN A 108 -9.69 15.09 3.03
C ASN A 108 -9.32 13.77 3.67
N SER A 109 -8.86 12.83 2.90
CA SER A 109 -8.45 11.57 3.48
C SER A 109 -7.12 11.75 4.18
N PRO A 110 -6.98 11.30 5.40
CA PRO A 110 -5.70 11.41 6.08
C PRO A 110 -4.67 10.49 5.47
N ILE A 111 -3.46 10.95 5.40
CA ILE A 111 -2.35 10.17 4.90
C ILE A 111 -1.43 9.89 6.06
N ILE A 112 -1.23 8.62 6.36
CA ILE A 112 -0.38 8.18 7.43
C ILE A 112 0.85 7.53 6.83
N LYS A 113 2.01 7.97 7.29
CA LYS A 113 3.25 7.46 6.77
C LYS A 113 3.88 6.55 7.78
N ALA A 114 4.24 5.37 7.39
CA ALA A 114 4.96 4.43 8.23
C ALA A 114 6.30 4.16 7.58
N MET A 115 7.34 4.17 8.39
CA MET A 115 8.68 3.94 7.88
C MET A 115 9.04 2.49 8.02
N ASN A 116 9.66 1.98 7.02
CA ASN A 116 10.16 0.61 7.05
C ASN A 116 11.63 0.58 7.33
#